data_330bfbef412629579ab7061a7949a988
#
_entry.id   330bfbef412629579ab7061a7949a988
#
_cell.length_a   1.000
_cell.length_b   1.000
_cell.length_c   1.000
_cell.angle_alpha   90.00
_cell.angle_beta   90.00
_cell.angle_gamma   90.00
#
_symmetry.space_group_name_H-M   'P 1'
#
loop_
_entity.id
_entity.type
_entity.pdbx_description
1 polymer ?
#
loop_
_entity_poly.entity_id
_entity_poly.type
_entity_poly.pdbx_seq_one_letter_code
_entity_poly.pdbx_strand_id
1 'polypeptide(L)'
;MKIIGDVHGIIDSYKSITSNCDFSICVGDFGFKKEWDWLQSHFGGSNHYINPGNHDYGPVLQYQTNQSCGNFAYFDQFDIFTVRGAESIDKHLRTEGIDWFPNEELNYREQLEAFDEYCRVKPRIVISHDCPQSALEKMFKMGWSYGKTQTRTMLEMMFQEHQPEVWIFGHHHTSKDEIINKTRFICLDELETFDIEL
;
A
#
# COMPACT_ATOMS: atom_id res chain seq x y z
N MET A 1 -15.61 -2.77 6.67
CA MET A 1 -14.40 -1.93 6.45
C MET A 1 -14.08 -1.91 4.97
N LYS A 2 -13.62 -0.77 4.46
CA LYS A 2 -13.37 -0.59 3.02
C LYS A 2 -11.88 -0.42 2.71
N ILE A 3 -11.36 -1.19 1.77
CA ILE A 3 -10.02 -0.99 1.19
C ILE A 3 -10.22 -0.26 -0.15
N ILE A 4 -9.39 0.73 -0.40
CA ILE A 4 -9.54 1.65 -1.55
C ILE A 4 -8.25 1.60 -2.37
N GLY A 5 -8.36 1.40 -3.67
CA GLY A 5 -7.27 1.47 -4.63
C GLY A 5 -6.65 2.87 -4.73
N ASP A 6 -5.66 3.01 -5.59
CA ASP A 6 -4.89 4.24 -5.78
C ASP A 6 -5.80 5.44 -6.06
N VAL A 7 -5.53 6.59 -5.40
CA VAL A 7 -6.42 7.77 -5.47
C VAL A 7 -5.94 8.82 -6.48
N HIS A 8 -4.62 8.96 -6.63
CA HIS A 8 -3.98 9.90 -7.57
C HIS A 8 -4.57 11.32 -7.54
N GLY A 9 -4.91 11.80 -6.35
CA GLY A 9 -5.45 13.15 -6.16
C GLY A 9 -6.92 13.35 -6.57
N ILE A 10 -7.64 12.28 -6.90
CA ILE A 10 -9.08 12.35 -7.26
C ILE A 10 -9.94 12.43 -5.99
N ILE A 11 -9.77 13.54 -5.27
CA ILE A 11 -10.29 13.75 -3.93
C ILE A 11 -11.81 13.66 -3.84
N ASP A 12 -12.56 14.14 -4.84
CA ASP A 12 -14.02 14.13 -4.77
C ASP A 12 -14.60 12.71 -4.85
N SER A 13 -13.97 11.82 -5.63
CA SER A 13 -14.33 10.40 -5.64
C SER A 13 -13.97 9.72 -4.32
N TYR A 14 -12.79 9.99 -3.78
CA TYR A 14 -12.36 9.48 -2.47
C TYR A 14 -13.34 9.91 -1.35
N LYS A 15 -13.77 11.17 -1.32
CA LYS A 15 -14.81 11.65 -0.38
C LYS A 15 -16.11 10.87 -0.50
N SER A 16 -16.57 10.66 -1.74
CA SER A 16 -17.80 9.90 -1.99
C SER A 16 -17.72 8.47 -1.46
N ILE A 17 -16.55 7.82 -1.63
CA ILE A 17 -16.32 6.47 -1.15
C ILE A 17 -16.31 6.45 0.39
N THR A 18 -15.53 7.34 1.02
CA THR A 18 -15.34 7.36 2.48
C THR A 18 -16.56 7.84 3.24
N SER A 19 -17.43 8.67 2.64
CA SER A 19 -18.68 9.12 3.27
C SER A 19 -19.66 7.97 3.60
N ASN A 20 -19.45 6.80 3.04
CA ASN A 20 -20.32 5.64 3.20
C ASN A 20 -19.65 4.49 3.98
N CYS A 21 -18.57 4.76 4.71
CA CYS A 21 -17.93 3.77 5.55
C CYS A 21 -17.29 4.40 6.80
N ASP A 22 -17.30 3.66 7.90
CA ASP A 22 -16.76 4.13 9.20
C ASP A 22 -15.26 3.92 9.31
N PHE A 23 -14.66 3.07 8.46
CA PHE A 23 -13.24 2.75 8.47
C PHE A 23 -12.77 2.41 7.06
N SER A 24 -11.64 3.01 6.65
CA SER A 24 -11.01 2.65 5.37
C SER A 24 -9.48 2.70 5.44
N ILE A 25 -8.85 1.90 4.55
CA ILE A 25 -7.42 1.99 4.25
C ILE A 25 -7.27 2.10 2.73
N CYS A 26 -6.61 3.17 2.26
CA CYS A 26 -6.16 3.28 0.88
C CYS A 26 -4.83 2.52 0.71
N VAL A 27 -4.67 1.78 -0.37
CA VAL A 27 -3.48 0.95 -0.62
C VAL A 27 -2.24 1.74 -1.03
N GLY A 28 -2.40 3.04 -1.40
CA GLY A 28 -1.29 3.94 -1.74
C GLY A 28 -1.66 4.96 -2.80
N ASP A 29 -0.64 5.72 -3.23
CA ASP A 29 -0.74 6.72 -4.28
C ASP A 29 -1.93 7.69 -4.07
N PHE A 30 -2.03 8.20 -2.84
CA PHE A 30 -3.06 9.16 -2.49
C PHE A 30 -2.88 10.49 -3.23
N GLY A 31 -1.63 10.96 -3.30
CA GLY A 31 -1.27 12.17 -4.00
C GLY A 31 -0.13 12.95 -3.36
N PHE A 32 0.10 14.16 -3.86
CA PHE A 32 1.20 15.01 -3.41
C PHE A 32 0.80 15.89 -2.21
N LYS A 33 1.62 16.90 -1.91
CA LYS A 33 1.45 17.75 -0.71
C LYS A 33 0.05 18.33 -0.55
N LYS A 34 -0.56 18.81 -1.62
CA LYS A 34 -1.89 19.45 -1.59
C LYS A 34 -2.98 18.48 -1.13
N GLU A 35 -2.93 17.25 -1.58
CA GLU A 35 -3.89 16.20 -1.25
C GLU A 35 -3.71 15.76 0.21
N TRP A 36 -2.47 15.63 0.66
CA TRP A 36 -2.15 15.31 2.05
C TRP A 36 -2.55 16.44 3.02
N ASP A 37 -2.32 17.72 2.67
CA ASP A 37 -2.78 18.86 3.46
C ASP A 37 -4.32 18.86 3.57
N TRP A 38 -5.00 18.51 2.47
CA TRP A 38 -6.44 18.36 2.46
C TRP A 38 -6.91 17.21 3.37
N LEU A 39 -6.27 16.03 3.29
CA LEU A 39 -6.59 14.86 4.10
C LEU A 39 -6.50 15.19 5.59
N GLN A 40 -5.42 15.81 6.03
CA GLN A 40 -5.22 16.20 7.43
C GLN A 40 -6.31 17.18 7.92
N SER A 41 -6.70 18.12 7.08
CA SER A 41 -7.72 19.13 7.45
C SER A 41 -9.14 18.58 7.52
N HIS A 42 -9.46 17.53 6.77
CA HIS A 42 -10.83 16.98 6.66
C HIS A 42 -11.02 15.67 7.41
N PHE A 43 -9.98 14.86 7.56
CA PHE A 43 -10.03 13.53 8.18
C PHE A 43 -9.15 13.42 9.43
N GLY A 44 -8.57 14.53 9.91
CA GLY A 44 -7.74 14.53 11.11
C GLY A 44 -8.47 13.90 12.31
N GLY A 45 -7.96 12.74 12.79
CA GLY A 45 -8.57 11.99 13.87
C GLY A 45 -9.71 11.04 13.47
N SER A 46 -9.96 10.84 12.15
CA SER A 46 -10.90 9.83 11.66
C SER A 46 -10.26 8.44 11.53
N ASN A 47 -11.09 7.45 11.20
CA ASN A 47 -10.66 6.07 10.94
C ASN A 47 -10.37 5.80 9.45
N HIS A 48 -9.93 6.81 8.71
CA HIS A 48 -9.56 6.69 7.31
C HIS A 48 -8.04 6.83 7.18
N TYR A 49 -7.36 5.77 6.78
CA TYR A 49 -5.91 5.66 6.73
C TYR A 49 -5.40 5.51 5.30
N ILE A 50 -4.18 5.97 5.08
CA ILE A 50 -3.46 5.80 3.82
C ILE A 50 -2.20 4.97 4.10
N ASN A 51 -2.04 3.87 3.40
CA ASN A 51 -0.77 3.16 3.30
C ASN A 51 0.02 3.79 2.14
N PRO A 52 1.12 4.55 2.36
CA PRO A 52 1.72 5.35 1.30
C PRO A 52 2.29 4.50 0.14
N GLY A 53 2.09 4.97 -1.09
CA GLY A 53 2.69 4.43 -2.31
C GLY A 53 3.91 5.25 -2.77
N ASN A 54 4.36 5.01 -4.01
CA ASN A 54 5.52 5.71 -4.59
C ASN A 54 5.17 7.12 -5.11
N HIS A 55 3.90 7.40 -5.41
CA HIS A 55 3.41 8.72 -5.79
C HIS A 55 2.85 9.53 -4.62
N ASP A 56 3.28 9.22 -3.40
CA ASP A 56 2.91 9.99 -2.24
C ASP A 56 3.98 11.02 -1.86
N TYR A 57 3.54 12.09 -1.18
CA TYR A 57 4.41 13.18 -0.81
C TYR A 57 5.53 12.72 0.15
N GLY A 58 6.79 12.82 -0.31
CA GLY A 58 7.97 12.29 0.37
C GLY A 58 8.09 12.55 1.88
N PRO A 59 7.78 13.76 2.41
CA PRO A 59 7.80 13.99 3.85
C PRO A 59 6.81 13.14 4.66
N VAL A 60 5.64 12.75 4.10
CA VAL A 60 4.67 11.89 4.81
C VAL A 60 5.06 10.42 4.75
N LEU A 61 5.96 10.04 3.84
CA LEU A 61 6.45 8.66 3.77
C LEU A 61 7.28 8.26 5.00
N GLN A 62 7.91 9.22 5.67
CA GLN A 62 8.78 8.98 6.84
C GLN A 62 8.09 9.20 8.18
N TYR A 63 7.00 9.96 8.21
CA TYR A 63 6.35 10.35 9.46
C TYR A 63 4.95 9.77 9.53
N GLN A 64 4.64 9.14 10.66
CA GLN A 64 3.25 8.82 10.99
C GLN A 64 2.50 10.14 11.20
N THR A 65 1.73 10.52 10.21
CA THR A 65 0.64 11.48 10.42
C THR A 65 -0.56 10.72 10.97
N ASN A 66 -1.54 11.40 11.54
CA ASN A 66 -2.71 10.72 12.11
C ASN A 66 -3.46 9.82 11.08
N GLN A 67 -3.26 10.05 9.79
CA GLN A 67 -3.90 9.31 8.69
C GLN A 67 -2.92 8.47 7.86
N SER A 68 -1.60 8.56 8.08
CA SER A 68 -0.63 7.72 7.42
C SER A 68 -0.34 6.46 8.24
N CYS A 69 -0.30 5.32 7.60
CA CYS A 69 0.21 4.09 8.20
C CYS A 69 1.73 4.12 8.47
N GLY A 70 2.43 5.15 7.97
CA GLY A 70 3.88 5.25 8.07
C GLY A 70 4.61 4.18 7.27
N ASN A 71 5.73 3.68 7.77
CA ASN A 71 6.49 2.62 7.12
C ASN A 71 5.73 1.29 7.12
N PHE A 72 5.07 0.99 8.22
CA PHE A 72 4.17 -0.13 8.42
C PHE A 72 3.28 0.15 9.63
N ALA A 73 2.14 -0.54 9.73
CA ALA A 73 1.28 -0.52 10.90
C ALA A 73 0.59 -1.88 11.09
N TYR A 74 0.25 -2.21 12.33
CA TYR A 74 -0.57 -3.35 12.64
C TYR A 74 -1.85 -2.92 13.36
N PHE A 75 -2.98 -3.20 12.75
CA PHE A 75 -4.32 -2.95 13.28
C PHE A 75 -4.81 -4.24 13.96
N ASP A 76 -4.47 -4.41 15.23
CA ASP A 76 -4.70 -5.64 15.99
C ASP A 76 -6.19 -6.03 16.07
N GLN A 77 -7.08 -5.04 16.17
CA GLN A 77 -8.54 -5.29 16.21
C GLN A 77 -9.09 -5.92 14.93
N PHE A 78 -8.35 -5.85 13.81
CA PHE A 78 -8.75 -6.37 12.50
C PHE A 78 -7.82 -7.46 11.97
N ASP A 79 -6.70 -7.67 12.67
CA ASP A 79 -5.60 -8.55 12.24
C ASP A 79 -5.07 -8.19 10.84
N ILE A 80 -4.85 -6.86 10.64
CA ILE A 80 -4.36 -6.28 9.40
C ILE A 80 -2.97 -5.68 9.60
N PHE A 81 -2.04 -6.07 8.74
CA PHE A 81 -0.72 -5.47 8.63
C PHE A 81 -0.64 -4.63 7.35
N THR A 82 -0.17 -3.39 7.47
CA THR A 82 0.10 -2.53 6.33
C THR A 82 1.59 -2.33 6.17
N VAL A 83 2.07 -2.23 4.93
CA VAL A 83 3.47 -1.88 4.62
C VAL A 83 3.53 -1.08 3.34
N ARG A 84 4.25 0.05 3.38
CA ARG A 84 4.32 1.02 2.29
C ARG A 84 5.37 0.70 1.25
N GLY A 85 5.28 1.43 0.14
CA GLY A 85 6.35 1.64 -0.84
C GLY A 85 6.23 0.80 -2.09
N ALA A 86 6.78 1.34 -3.15
CA ALA A 86 7.05 0.70 -4.43
C ALA A 86 8.15 1.48 -5.16
N GLU A 87 8.79 0.90 -6.16
CA GLU A 87 9.74 1.58 -7.02
C GLU A 87 9.02 2.21 -8.22
N SER A 88 9.22 3.51 -8.44
CA SER A 88 8.77 4.19 -9.66
C SER A 88 9.59 3.73 -10.86
N ILE A 89 8.97 3.05 -11.81
CA ILE A 89 9.63 2.56 -13.04
C ILE A 89 10.05 3.70 -13.97
N ASP A 90 9.40 4.83 -13.86
CA ASP A 90 9.58 6.05 -14.66
C ASP A 90 10.33 7.18 -13.92
N LYS A 91 10.98 6.89 -12.80
CA LYS A 91 11.72 7.87 -11.98
C LYS A 91 12.72 8.72 -12.78
N HIS A 92 13.26 8.16 -13.88
CA HIS A 92 14.18 8.88 -14.76
C HIS A 92 13.52 9.99 -15.60
N LEU A 93 12.18 10.04 -15.64
CA LEU A 93 11.37 11.06 -16.31
C LEU A 93 10.81 12.09 -15.32
N ARG A 94 11.02 11.89 -14.02
CA ARG A 94 10.45 12.68 -12.94
C ARG A 94 11.47 13.63 -12.32
N THR A 95 10.99 14.57 -11.53
CA THR A 95 11.81 15.57 -10.83
C THR A 95 11.85 15.26 -9.35
N GLU A 96 13.06 15.02 -8.81
CA GLU A 96 13.25 14.77 -7.38
C GLU A 96 12.75 15.94 -6.53
N GLY A 97 11.98 15.61 -5.50
CA GLY A 97 11.38 16.56 -4.57
C GLY A 97 10.10 17.23 -5.06
N ILE A 98 9.64 16.92 -6.28
CA ILE A 98 8.40 17.44 -6.86
C ILE A 98 7.40 16.29 -7.08
N ASP A 99 7.75 15.35 -7.94
CA ASP A 99 6.89 14.22 -8.36
C ASP A 99 7.59 12.85 -8.24
N TRP A 100 8.79 12.84 -7.66
CA TRP A 100 9.51 11.65 -7.23
C TRP A 100 10.32 11.93 -5.96
N PHE A 101 10.40 10.94 -5.07
CA PHE A 101 11.10 11.04 -3.80
C PHE A 101 11.99 9.81 -3.58
N PRO A 102 13.30 9.97 -3.25
CA PRO A 102 14.22 8.85 -3.08
C PRO A 102 13.84 7.84 -2.00
N ASN A 103 12.95 8.24 -1.09
CA ASN A 103 12.43 7.40 -0.02
C ASN A 103 11.10 6.70 -0.35
N GLU A 104 10.76 6.58 -1.64
CA GLU A 104 9.56 5.85 -2.10
C GLU A 104 9.58 4.38 -1.68
N GLU A 105 10.75 3.76 -1.59
CA GLU A 105 10.96 2.44 -0.99
C GLU A 105 11.50 2.56 0.44
N LEU A 106 11.24 1.58 1.27
CA LEU A 106 11.85 1.46 2.60
C LEU A 106 13.36 1.25 2.47
N ASN A 107 14.17 1.95 3.27
CA ASN A 107 15.58 1.64 3.39
C ASN A 107 15.80 0.31 4.13
N TYR A 108 17.03 -0.21 4.09
CA TYR A 108 17.34 -1.54 4.64
C TYR A 108 16.94 -1.71 6.11
N ARG A 109 17.14 -0.70 6.94
CA ARG A 109 16.77 -0.74 8.37
C ARG A 109 15.25 -0.78 8.55
N GLU A 110 14.54 0.06 7.82
CA GLU A 110 13.07 0.11 7.83
C GLU A 110 12.46 -1.20 7.34
N GLN A 111 13.08 -1.83 6.32
CA GLN A 111 12.69 -3.16 5.83
C GLN A 111 12.84 -4.24 6.91
N LEU A 112 13.95 -4.23 7.66
CA LEU A 112 14.15 -5.18 8.75
C LEU A 112 13.12 -4.97 9.87
N GLU A 113 12.87 -3.74 10.27
CA GLU A 113 11.88 -3.42 11.30
C GLU A 113 10.46 -3.88 10.87
N ALA A 114 10.09 -3.65 9.61
CA ALA A 114 8.81 -4.11 9.06
C ALA A 114 8.73 -5.64 8.99
N PHE A 115 9.80 -6.30 8.56
CA PHE A 115 9.87 -7.76 8.47
C PHE A 115 9.80 -8.42 9.85
N ASP A 116 10.54 -7.91 10.83
CA ASP A 116 10.55 -8.44 12.20
C ASP A 116 9.15 -8.33 12.83
N GLU A 117 8.49 -7.19 12.66
CA GLU A 117 7.13 -7.00 13.16
C GLU A 117 6.13 -7.92 12.44
N TYR A 118 6.22 -8.06 11.12
CA TYR A 118 5.41 -9.00 10.35
C TYR A 118 5.56 -10.44 10.85
N CYS A 119 6.79 -10.89 11.06
CA CYS A 119 7.08 -12.23 11.60
C CYS A 119 6.52 -12.43 13.01
N ARG A 120 6.51 -11.36 13.81
CA ARG A 120 5.99 -11.38 15.17
C ARG A 120 4.47 -11.52 15.20
N VAL A 121 3.76 -10.73 14.36
CA VAL A 121 2.29 -10.66 14.39
C VAL A 121 1.63 -11.74 13.54
N LYS A 122 2.25 -12.16 12.44
CA LYS A 122 1.70 -13.16 11.49
C LYS A 122 0.26 -12.85 11.10
N PRO A 123 0.01 -11.70 10.44
CA PRO A 123 -1.32 -11.15 10.25
C PRO A 123 -2.19 -12.02 9.35
N ARG A 124 -3.48 -11.99 9.56
CA ARG A 124 -4.47 -12.63 8.68
C ARG A 124 -4.60 -11.91 7.33
N ILE A 125 -4.49 -10.58 7.34
CA ILE A 125 -4.65 -9.73 6.16
C ILE A 125 -3.43 -8.82 6.02
N VAL A 126 -2.93 -8.69 4.79
CA VAL A 126 -1.86 -7.74 4.44
C VAL A 126 -2.39 -6.72 3.43
N ILE A 127 -2.04 -5.47 3.65
CA ILE A 127 -2.24 -4.37 2.70
C ILE A 127 -0.87 -3.77 2.40
N SER A 128 -0.47 -3.78 1.13
CA SER A 128 0.76 -3.15 0.67
C SER A 128 0.47 -2.27 -0.55
N HIS A 129 1.42 -1.43 -0.96
CA HIS A 129 1.22 -0.70 -2.22
C HIS A 129 1.59 -1.58 -3.40
N ASP A 130 2.80 -2.18 -3.42
CA ASP A 130 3.21 -3.20 -4.40
C ASP A 130 2.99 -4.62 -3.82
N CYS A 131 3.30 -5.67 -4.56
CA CYS A 131 3.08 -7.07 -4.16
C CYS A 131 4.38 -7.89 -4.13
N PRO A 132 4.38 -9.10 -3.51
CA PRO A 132 5.47 -10.04 -3.60
C PRO A 132 5.85 -10.37 -5.06
N GLN A 133 7.15 -10.55 -5.33
CA GLN A 133 7.65 -10.84 -6.68
C GLN A 133 6.96 -12.05 -7.31
N SER A 134 6.74 -13.11 -6.56
CA SER A 134 6.08 -14.32 -7.05
C SER A 134 4.59 -14.11 -7.36
N ALA A 135 3.92 -13.19 -6.65
CA ALA A 135 2.55 -12.79 -6.95
C ALA A 135 2.48 -11.99 -8.26
N LEU A 136 3.38 -11.01 -8.44
CA LEU A 136 3.50 -10.26 -9.67
C LEU A 136 3.65 -11.19 -10.89
N GLU A 137 4.61 -12.11 -10.83
CA GLU A 137 4.89 -13.03 -11.93
C GLU A 137 3.69 -13.90 -12.31
N LYS A 138 2.94 -14.39 -11.33
CA LYS A 138 1.76 -15.25 -11.55
C LYS A 138 0.56 -14.46 -12.07
N MET A 139 0.21 -13.36 -11.39
CA MET A 139 -1.00 -12.59 -11.70
C MET A 139 -0.90 -11.85 -13.04
N PHE A 140 0.27 -11.30 -13.36
CA PHE A 140 0.44 -10.44 -14.53
C PHE A 140 1.11 -11.13 -15.71
N LYS A 141 1.54 -12.41 -15.54
CA LYS A 141 2.25 -13.19 -16.56
C LYS A 141 3.48 -12.44 -17.09
N MET A 142 4.03 -11.56 -16.28
CA MET A 142 5.17 -10.74 -16.62
C MET A 142 6.44 -11.56 -16.36
N GLY A 143 7.19 -11.79 -17.44
CA GLY A 143 8.51 -12.42 -17.35
C GLY A 143 9.51 -11.51 -16.63
N TRP A 144 10.75 -11.97 -16.53
CA TRP A 144 11.89 -11.34 -15.87
C TRP A 144 12.20 -9.87 -16.26
N SER A 145 11.46 -9.28 -17.20
CA SER A 145 11.62 -7.89 -17.66
C SER A 145 11.15 -6.82 -16.66
N TYR A 146 10.30 -7.17 -15.70
CA TYR A 146 9.99 -6.33 -14.56
C TYR A 146 11.00 -6.62 -13.45
N GLY A 147 12.00 -5.77 -13.32
CA GLY A 147 13.11 -5.91 -12.40
C GLY A 147 12.68 -6.23 -10.96
N LYS A 148 13.54 -6.91 -10.22
CA LYS A 148 13.35 -7.08 -8.77
C LYS A 148 13.59 -5.74 -8.10
N THR A 149 12.58 -5.20 -7.41
CA THR A 149 12.73 -4.03 -6.56
C THR A 149 13.08 -4.44 -5.13
N GLN A 150 13.56 -3.52 -4.32
CA GLN A 150 13.82 -3.79 -2.90
C GLN A 150 12.50 -4.10 -2.17
N THR A 151 11.44 -3.34 -2.46
CA THR A 151 10.12 -3.56 -1.89
C THR A 151 9.58 -4.94 -2.21
N ARG A 152 9.54 -5.35 -3.49
CA ARG A 152 9.05 -6.68 -3.89
C ARG A 152 9.87 -7.81 -3.28
N THR A 153 11.18 -7.61 -3.13
CA THR A 153 12.05 -8.61 -2.49
C THR A 153 11.70 -8.76 -1.00
N MET A 154 11.50 -7.66 -0.30
CA MET A 154 11.06 -7.69 1.11
C MET A 154 9.68 -8.34 1.25
N LEU A 155 8.70 -7.94 0.43
CA LEU A 155 7.35 -8.51 0.44
C LEU A 155 7.37 -10.02 0.12
N GLU A 156 8.25 -10.46 -0.79
CA GLU A 156 8.46 -11.88 -1.08
C GLU A 156 8.99 -12.63 0.15
N MET A 157 9.96 -12.06 0.88
CA MET A 157 10.48 -12.66 2.12
C MET A 157 9.36 -12.77 3.17
N MET A 158 8.53 -11.74 3.33
CA MET A 158 7.35 -11.78 4.21
C MET A 158 6.40 -12.90 3.82
N PHE A 159 6.07 -13.03 2.54
CA PHE A 159 5.17 -14.05 2.02
C PHE A 159 5.73 -15.48 2.16
N GLN A 160 7.04 -15.64 2.08
CA GLN A 160 7.69 -16.93 2.32
C GLN A 160 7.68 -17.33 3.80
N GLU A 161 7.82 -16.37 4.71
CA GLU A 161 7.80 -16.61 6.16
C GLU A 161 6.39 -16.93 6.66
N HIS A 162 5.40 -16.15 6.23
CA HIS A 162 3.99 -16.35 6.60
C HIS A 162 3.07 -16.02 5.43
N GLN A 163 2.10 -16.89 5.14
CA GLN A 163 1.11 -16.73 4.08
C GLN A 163 -0.22 -16.28 4.71
N PRO A 164 -0.59 -14.98 4.59
CA PRO A 164 -1.86 -14.49 5.10
C PRO A 164 -3.04 -15.08 4.31
N GLU A 165 -4.25 -14.98 4.85
CA GLU A 165 -5.45 -15.37 4.11
C GLU A 165 -5.68 -14.48 2.90
N VAL A 166 -5.48 -13.15 3.07
CA VAL A 166 -5.71 -12.16 2.02
C VAL A 166 -4.54 -11.18 1.95
N TRP A 167 -4.13 -10.86 0.73
CA TRP A 167 -3.14 -9.82 0.42
C TRP A 167 -3.71 -8.84 -0.60
N ILE A 168 -3.91 -7.56 -0.21
CA ILE A 168 -4.53 -6.54 -1.04
C ILE A 168 -3.48 -5.48 -1.38
N PHE A 169 -3.42 -5.06 -2.64
CA PHE A 169 -2.44 -4.09 -3.12
C PHE A 169 -2.96 -3.28 -4.32
N GLY A 170 -2.27 -2.21 -4.71
CA GLY A 170 -2.57 -1.35 -5.86
C GLY A 170 -1.44 -1.29 -6.87
N HIS A 171 -0.95 -0.08 -7.20
CA HIS A 171 0.25 0.21 -8.00
C HIS A 171 0.18 -0.19 -9.47
N HIS A 172 -0.55 -1.23 -9.82
CA HIS A 172 -0.58 -1.77 -11.19
C HIS A 172 -1.78 -1.29 -12.01
N HIS A 173 -2.64 -0.45 -11.43
CA HIS A 173 -3.84 0.12 -12.09
C HIS A 173 -4.63 -0.93 -12.88
N THR A 174 -4.91 -2.05 -12.24
CA THR A 174 -5.59 -3.19 -12.87
C THR A 174 -6.28 -4.03 -11.82
N SER A 175 -7.57 -4.24 -11.97
CA SER A 175 -8.33 -5.15 -11.10
C SER A 175 -7.98 -6.61 -11.36
N LYS A 176 -7.51 -7.32 -10.34
CA LYS A 176 -7.22 -8.76 -10.37
C LYS A 176 -7.48 -9.43 -9.04
N ASP A 177 -7.90 -10.68 -9.11
CA ASP A 177 -8.21 -11.50 -7.94
C ASP A 177 -7.79 -12.94 -8.24
N GLU A 178 -6.75 -13.41 -7.56
CA GLU A 178 -6.18 -14.74 -7.79
C GLU A 178 -5.76 -15.40 -6.47
N ILE A 179 -5.87 -16.73 -6.40
CA ILE A 179 -5.36 -17.51 -5.28
C ILE A 179 -3.99 -18.06 -5.64
N ILE A 180 -2.99 -17.68 -4.84
CA ILE A 180 -1.61 -18.16 -4.95
C ILE A 180 -1.24 -18.89 -3.67
N ASN A 181 -0.95 -20.18 -3.79
CA ASN A 181 -0.78 -21.08 -2.66
C ASN A 181 -2.08 -21.08 -1.79
N LYS A 182 -2.06 -20.47 -0.60
CA LYS A 182 -3.20 -20.39 0.30
C LYS A 182 -3.73 -18.96 0.48
N THR A 183 -3.08 -17.99 -0.15
CA THR A 183 -3.40 -16.57 -0.03
C THR A 183 -4.20 -16.10 -1.24
N ARG A 184 -5.30 -15.39 -0.98
CA ARG A 184 -6.04 -14.64 -2.00
C ARG A 184 -5.36 -13.29 -2.21
N PHE A 185 -4.80 -13.07 -3.40
CA PHE A 185 -4.19 -11.81 -3.81
C PHE A 185 -5.22 -10.98 -4.60
N ILE A 186 -5.40 -9.73 -4.17
CA ILE A 186 -6.33 -8.77 -4.77
C ILE A 186 -5.56 -7.53 -5.15
N CYS A 187 -5.45 -7.27 -6.45
CA CYS A 187 -4.94 -6.01 -6.97
C CYS A 187 -6.13 -5.09 -7.27
N LEU A 188 -6.13 -3.91 -6.70
CA LEU A 188 -7.17 -2.90 -6.93
C LEU A 188 -6.72 -1.91 -7.99
N ASP A 189 -7.65 -1.60 -8.91
CA ASP A 189 -7.52 -0.49 -9.85
C ASP A 189 -7.71 0.85 -9.14
N GLU A 190 -7.49 1.96 -9.84
CA GLU A 190 -7.69 3.31 -9.32
C GLU A 190 -9.12 3.46 -8.75
N LEU A 191 -9.21 3.91 -7.48
CA LEU A 191 -10.47 4.12 -6.76
C LEU A 191 -11.39 2.90 -6.67
N GLU A 192 -10.93 1.73 -7.10
CA GLU A 192 -11.65 0.49 -6.87
C GLU A 192 -11.76 0.22 -5.37
N THR A 193 -12.85 -0.40 -4.95
CA THR A 193 -13.06 -0.68 -3.53
C THR A 193 -13.26 -2.17 -3.27
N PHE A 194 -12.71 -2.64 -2.17
CA PHE A 194 -12.93 -3.99 -1.67
C PHE A 194 -13.44 -3.92 -0.22
N ASP A 195 -14.57 -4.58 0.03
CA ASP A 195 -15.15 -4.63 1.38
C ASP A 195 -14.65 -5.87 2.13
N ILE A 196 -14.03 -5.63 3.29
CA ILE A 196 -13.66 -6.70 4.23
C ILE A 196 -14.78 -6.85 5.25
N GLU A 197 -15.37 -8.05 5.30
CA GLU A 197 -16.27 -8.46 6.37
C GLU A 197 -15.41 -8.81 7.62
N LEU A 198 -15.74 -8.20 8.74
CA LEU A 198 -15.01 -8.30 10.02
C LEU A 198 -15.67 -9.31 10.95
#